data_2dc654d7558349f3b0e1da062d55d13f
#
_entry.id   2dc654d7558349f3b0e1da062d55d13f
#
_cell.length_a   1.000
_cell.length_b   1.000
_cell.length_c   1.000
_cell.angle_alpha   90.00
_cell.angle_beta   90.00
_cell.angle_gamma   90.00
#
_symmetry.space_group_name_H-M   'P 1'
#
loop_
_entity.id
_entity.type
_entity.pdbx_description
1 polymer ?
#
loop_
_entity_poly.entity_id
_entity_poly.type
_entity_poly.pdbx_seq_one_letter_code
_entity_poly.pdbx_strand_id
1 'polypeptide(L)'
;TDNSNFFCLGPSGSGKSFHMNSVVRQLHEQGTDVVMVDTGNSYEGLCEYFGGKYISYTEERPITMNPFRINREEMNVEKTGFLKNLVLLIWKGTQGTVTKTEDRLIEHVITEYYDAYFNGFEGFTPQQREDLRKSLVIDDRNSSEKRHESERERAVRIEGIIDEIEGRRKELKVEELSFNSFYEYSVQRIPDICEENRITGIDLSTYRYMMKDFYLGGNHEKTLNENMDSSLFDETFVVFEIDSIKAVSYTHLRAHE
;
A
#
# COMPACT_ATOMS: atom_id res chain seq x y z
N THR A 1 -6.40 -28.64 0.01
CA THR A 1 -7.40 -28.06 -0.92
C THR A 1 -6.65 -27.36 -2.01
N ASP A 2 -6.78 -27.87 -3.24
CA ASP A 2 -6.12 -27.27 -4.39
C ASP A 2 -6.81 -25.96 -4.73
N ASN A 3 -6.00 -24.90 -4.90
CA ASN A 3 -6.48 -23.58 -5.31
C ASN A 3 -6.91 -23.68 -6.78
N SER A 4 -8.18 -23.50 -7.08
CA SER A 4 -8.73 -23.61 -8.44
C SER A 4 -9.23 -22.26 -8.91
N ASN A 5 -8.67 -21.76 -10.00
CA ASN A 5 -9.14 -20.53 -10.66
C ASN A 5 -9.97 -20.90 -11.89
N PHE A 6 -11.14 -20.27 -12.03
CA PHE A 6 -12.04 -20.43 -13.17
C PHE A 6 -12.23 -19.10 -13.90
N PHE A 7 -12.29 -19.19 -15.23
CA PHE A 7 -12.57 -18.05 -16.08
C PHE A 7 -13.81 -18.33 -16.92
N CYS A 8 -14.84 -17.47 -16.83
CA CYS A 8 -16.08 -17.58 -17.59
C CYS A 8 -16.16 -16.51 -18.66
N LEU A 9 -16.12 -16.89 -19.93
CA LEU A 9 -16.18 -15.98 -21.06
C LEU A 9 -17.50 -16.16 -21.84
N GLY A 10 -18.06 -15.04 -22.29
CA GLY A 10 -19.24 -15.04 -23.15
C GLY A 10 -19.68 -13.62 -23.49
N PRO A 11 -20.35 -13.38 -24.61
CA PRO A 11 -20.84 -12.06 -24.99
C PRO A 11 -21.90 -11.54 -24.01
N SER A 12 -22.25 -10.25 -24.11
CA SER A 12 -23.34 -9.67 -23.33
C SER A 12 -24.64 -10.41 -23.66
N GLY A 13 -25.47 -10.65 -22.64
CA GLY A 13 -26.73 -11.39 -22.79
C GLY A 13 -26.63 -12.92 -22.91
N SER A 14 -25.42 -13.50 -22.86
CA SER A 14 -25.21 -14.96 -22.97
C SER A 14 -25.59 -15.76 -21.70
N GLY A 15 -26.07 -15.10 -20.65
CA GLY A 15 -26.47 -15.75 -19.40
C GLY A 15 -25.32 -16.00 -18.41
N LYS A 16 -24.15 -15.34 -18.56
CA LYS A 16 -23.00 -15.50 -17.62
C LYS A 16 -23.40 -15.27 -16.17
N SER A 17 -24.03 -14.12 -15.87
CA SER A 17 -24.45 -13.80 -14.50
C SER A 17 -25.47 -14.79 -13.96
N PHE A 18 -26.42 -15.24 -14.79
CA PHE A 18 -27.38 -16.27 -14.40
C PHE A 18 -26.70 -17.59 -14.07
N HIS A 19 -25.76 -18.02 -14.91
CA HIS A 19 -24.98 -19.24 -14.66
C HIS A 19 -24.13 -19.11 -13.38
N MET A 20 -23.44 -17.99 -13.20
CA MET A 20 -22.62 -17.76 -12.00
C MET A 20 -23.47 -17.69 -10.73
N ASN A 21 -24.67 -17.07 -10.77
CA ASN A 21 -25.60 -17.11 -9.64
C ASN A 21 -25.94 -18.56 -9.25
N SER A 22 -26.19 -19.45 -10.24
CA SER A 22 -26.46 -20.86 -9.97
C SER A 22 -25.28 -21.59 -9.37
N VAL A 23 -24.06 -21.34 -9.86
CA VAL A 23 -22.84 -21.96 -9.34
C VAL A 23 -22.55 -21.51 -7.91
N VAL A 24 -22.58 -20.20 -7.68
CA VAL A 24 -22.31 -19.59 -6.36
C VAL A 24 -23.34 -20.08 -5.33
N ARG A 25 -24.60 -20.12 -5.71
CA ARG A 25 -25.68 -20.67 -4.88
C ARG A 25 -25.35 -22.11 -4.43
N GLN A 26 -25.03 -22.99 -5.40
CA GLN A 26 -24.74 -24.40 -5.09
C GLN A 26 -23.51 -24.54 -4.20
N LEU A 27 -22.45 -23.75 -4.39
CA LEU A 27 -21.27 -23.77 -3.55
C LEU A 27 -21.58 -23.32 -2.12
N HIS A 28 -22.35 -22.23 -1.98
CA HIS A 28 -22.73 -21.74 -0.67
C HIS A 28 -23.64 -22.71 0.08
N GLU A 29 -24.62 -23.35 -0.59
CA GLU A 29 -25.47 -24.40 -0.03
C GLU A 29 -24.66 -25.64 0.45
N GLN A 30 -23.43 -25.82 -0.06
CA GLN A 30 -22.48 -26.85 0.39
C GLN A 30 -21.58 -26.40 1.54
N GLY A 31 -21.79 -25.19 2.07
CA GLY A 31 -21.04 -24.64 3.20
C GLY A 31 -19.76 -23.87 2.80
N THR A 32 -19.66 -23.41 1.55
CA THR A 32 -18.55 -22.55 1.12
C THR A 32 -18.86 -21.09 1.45
N ASP A 33 -17.92 -20.39 2.07
CA ASP A 33 -17.98 -18.95 2.24
C ASP A 33 -17.79 -18.24 0.90
N VAL A 34 -18.60 -17.20 0.66
CA VAL A 34 -18.64 -16.48 -0.61
C VAL A 34 -18.30 -15.02 -0.41
N VAL A 35 -17.27 -14.55 -1.11
CA VAL A 35 -16.94 -13.12 -1.23
C VAL A 35 -16.95 -12.77 -2.72
N MET A 36 -17.78 -11.81 -3.09
CA MET A 36 -17.97 -11.38 -4.48
C MET A 36 -17.68 -9.90 -4.64
N VAL A 37 -17.10 -9.54 -5.80
CA VAL A 37 -17.02 -8.17 -6.27
C VAL A 37 -17.80 -8.09 -7.58
N ASP A 38 -18.87 -7.33 -7.58
CA ASP A 38 -19.78 -7.17 -8.73
C ASP A 38 -19.74 -5.74 -9.29
N THR A 39 -20.06 -5.62 -10.55
CA THR A 39 -20.12 -4.34 -11.28
C THR A 39 -21.38 -4.25 -12.14
N GLY A 40 -22.49 -4.72 -11.67
CA GLY A 40 -23.71 -4.75 -12.47
C GLY A 40 -24.95 -5.17 -11.69
N ASN A 41 -24.87 -5.09 -10.38
CA ASN A 41 -25.99 -5.37 -9.47
C ASN A 41 -26.67 -6.75 -9.72
N SER A 42 -25.85 -7.75 -10.09
CA SER A 42 -26.36 -9.06 -10.53
C SER A 42 -26.62 -10.03 -9.38
N TYR A 43 -26.10 -9.75 -8.18
CA TYR A 43 -26.08 -10.70 -7.06
C TYR A 43 -26.81 -10.20 -5.80
N GLU A 44 -27.46 -9.04 -5.85
CA GLU A 44 -28.21 -8.48 -4.72
C GLU A 44 -29.30 -9.47 -4.23
N GLY A 45 -30.13 -9.95 -5.14
CA GLY A 45 -31.20 -10.89 -4.78
C GLY A 45 -30.69 -12.24 -4.24
N LEU A 46 -29.53 -12.73 -4.70
CA LEU A 46 -28.91 -13.94 -4.15
C LEU A 46 -28.35 -13.69 -2.76
N CYS A 47 -27.73 -12.52 -2.55
CA CYS A 47 -27.22 -12.10 -1.26
C CYS A 47 -28.33 -11.99 -0.22
N GLU A 48 -29.44 -11.34 -0.58
CA GLU A 48 -30.62 -11.24 0.28
C GLU A 48 -31.24 -12.62 0.59
N TYR A 49 -31.31 -13.50 -0.39
CA TYR A 49 -31.85 -14.86 -0.22
C TYR A 49 -31.09 -15.64 0.86
N PHE A 50 -29.79 -15.49 0.94
CA PHE A 50 -28.95 -16.14 1.94
C PHE A 50 -28.79 -15.33 3.24
N GLY A 51 -29.40 -14.13 3.32
CA GLY A 51 -29.23 -13.24 4.48
C GLY A 51 -27.82 -12.69 4.60
N GLY A 52 -27.08 -12.66 3.49
CA GLY A 52 -25.71 -12.16 3.43
C GLY A 52 -25.63 -10.63 3.46
N LYS A 53 -24.43 -10.11 3.43
CA LYS A 53 -24.16 -8.67 3.48
C LYS A 53 -23.86 -8.12 2.10
N TYR A 54 -24.74 -7.24 1.62
CA TYR A 54 -24.59 -6.51 0.37
C TYR A 54 -24.07 -5.11 0.63
N ILE A 55 -22.88 -4.80 0.11
CA ILE A 55 -22.16 -3.53 0.33
C ILE A 55 -22.06 -2.80 -0.98
N SER A 56 -22.84 -1.74 -1.12
CA SER A 56 -22.83 -0.87 -2.29
C SER A 56 -21.97 0.35 -2.02
N TYR A 57 -21.03 0.62 -2.93
CA TYR A 57 -20.26 1.85 -2.90
C TYR A 57 -21.14 3.04 -3.30
N THR A 58 -21.14 4.09 -2.50
CA THR A 58 -21.63 5.42 -2.86
C THR A 58 -20.63 6.48 -2.42
N GLU A 59 -20.66 7.68 -3.01
CA GLU A 59 -19.80 8.79 -2.56
C GLU A 59 -20.05 9.16 -1.10
N GLU A 60 -21.31 9.01 -0.63
CA GLU A 60 -21.68 9.28 0.76
C GLU A 60 -21.29 8.14 1.71
N ARG A 61 -21.18 6.93 1.19
CA ARG A 61 -20.79 5.72 1.94
C ARG A 61 -19.73 4.95 1.15
N PRO A 62 -18.48 5.43 1.17
CA PRO A 62 -17.38 4.71 0.53
C PRO A 62 -17.15 3.36 1.23
N ILE A 63 -16.70 2.38 0.48
CA ILE A 63 -16.18 1.15 1.07
C ILE A 63 -14.86 1.50 1.73
N THR A 64 -14.81 1.33 3.05
CA THR A 64 -13.62 1.65 3.85
C THR A 64 -12.91 0.37 4.23
N MET A 65 -11.60 0.39 4.12
CA MET A 65 -10.73 -0.70 4.55
C MET A 65 -9.37 -0.14 4.93
N ASN A 66 -8.92 -0.39 6.15
CA ASN A 66 -7.54 -0.06 6.52
C ASN A 66 -6.63 -1.26 6.27
N PRO A 67 -5.97 -1.36 5.11
CA PRO A 67 -5.13 -2.50 4.78
C PRO A 67 -3.78 -2.49 5.52
N PHE A 68 -3.43 -1.35 6.16
CA PHE A 68 -2.21 -1.20 6.95
C PHE A 68 -2.35 -1.78 8.35
N ARG A 69 -3.56 -1.95 8.85
CA ARG A 69 -3.81 -2.52 10.18
C ARG A 69 -3.67 -4.04 10.14
N ILE A 70 -2.49 -4.51 10.48
CA ILE A 70 -2.15 -5.94 10.53
C ILE A 70 -1.46 -6.28 11.85
N ASN A 71 -1.55 -7.56 12.24
CA ASN A 71 -0.81 -8.10 13.36
C ASN A 71 0.60 -8.51 12.92
N ARG A 72 1.52 -8.68 13.88
CA ARG A 72 2.91 -9.10 13.60
C ARG A 72 2.97 -10.42 12.82
N GLU A 73 2.09 -11.37 13.11
CA GLU A 73 2.03 -12.67 12.47
C GLU A 73 1.52 -12.63 11.02
N GLU A 74 0.74 -11.60 10.69
CA GLU A 74 0.22 -11.35 9.34
C GLU A 74 1.25 -10.67 8.43
N MET A 75 2.32 -10.12 9.00
CA MET A 75 3.39 -9.48 8.25
C MET A 75 4.23 -10.54 7.54
N ASN A 76 3.89 -10.83 6.31
CA ASN A 76 4.55 -11.79 5.44
C ASN A 76 4.83 -11.21 4.05
N VAL A 77 5.48 -11.97 3.20
CA VAL A 77 5.86 -11.54 1.84
C VAL A 77 4.64 -11.17 0.99
N GLU A 78 3.54 -11.90 1.12
CA GLU A 78 2.30 -11.63 0.36
C GLU A 78 1.67 -10.31 0.79
N LYS A 79 1.58 -10.05 2.09
CA LYS A 79 1.00 -8.81 2.63
C LYS A 79 1.87 -7.59 2.29
N THR A 80 3.18 -7.73 2.42
CA THR A 80 4.14 -6.67 2.00
C THR A 80 3.99 -6.40 0.50
N GLY A 81 3.91 -7.45 -0.33
CA GLY A 81 3.70 -7.33 -1.76
C GLY A 81 2.38 -6.65 -2.12
N PHE A 82 1.29 -6.99 -1.43
CA PHE A 82 0.00 -6.34 -1.60
C PHE A 82 0.06 -4.83 -1.28
N LEU A 83 0.60 -4.46 -0.11
CA LEU A 83 0.72 -3.06 0.30
C LEU A 83 1.63 -2.27 -0.63
N LYS A 84 2.75 -2.85 -1.06
CA LYS A 84 3.64 -2.26 -2.06
C LYS A 84 2.89 -1.95 -3.35
N ASN A 85 2.16 -2.92 -3.89
CA ASN A 85 1.40 -2.74 -5.12
C ASN A 85 0.30 -1.68 -4.97
N LEU A 86 -0.37 -1.62 -3.82
CA LEU A 86 -1.36 -0.60 -3.51
C LEU A 86 -0.73 0.80 -3.52
N VAL A 87 0.38 0.99 -2.81
CA VAL A 87 1.11 2.28 -2.74
C VAL A 87 1.60 2.70 -4.12
N LEU A 88 2.17 1.77 -4.89
CA LEU A 88 2.63 2.02 -6.25
C LEU A 88 1.48 2.37 -7.21
N LEU A 89 0.34 1.71 -7.06
CA LEU A 89 -0.87 2.01 -7.84
C LEU A 89 -1.39 3.42 -7.55
N ILE A 90 -1.43 3.83 -6.29
CA ILE A 90 -1.82 5.21 -5.92
C ILE A 90 -0.82 6.21 -6.50
N TRP A 91 0.48 5.95 -6.37
CA TRP A 91 1.52 6.86 -6.84
C TRP A 91 1.55 7.02 -8.35
N LYS A 92 1.51 5.90 -9.08
CA LYS A 92 1.74 5.86 -10.53
C LYS A 92 0.45 5.76 -11.38
N GLY A 93 -0.66 5.42 -10.74
CA GLY A 93 -1.90 5.10 -11.44
C GLY A 93 -1.81 3.79 -12.25
N THR A 94 -2.90 3.44 -12.92
CA THR A 94 -3.01 2.19 -13.70
C THR A 94 -2.15 2.17 -14.97
N GLN A 95 -1.75 3.32 -15.50
CA GLN A 95 -0.98 3.47 -16.75
C GLN A 95 0.49 3.85 -16.50
N GLY A 96 0.85 4.14 -15.25
CA GLY A 96 2.20 4.55 -14.89
C GLY A 96 3.20 3.41 -14.93
N THR A 97 4.43 3.73 -15.33
CA THR A 97 5.54 2.77 -15.31
C THR A 97 6.26 2.83 -13.97
N VAL A 98 6.43 1.68 -13.34
CA VAL A 98 7.19 1.52 -12.10
C VAL A 98 8.59 1.00 -12.43
N THR A 99 9.61 1.70 -11.97
CA THR A 99 10.99 1.25 -12.07
C THR A 99 11.32 0.23 -10.99
N LYS A 100 12.34 -0.60 -11.21
CA LYS A 100 12.82 -1.55 -10.19
C LYS A 100 13.31 -0.85 -8.91
N THR A 101 13.82 0.36 -9.05
CA THR A 101 14.30 1.17 -7.92
C THR A 101 13.11 1.64 -7.06
N GLU A 102 12.06 2.13 -7.69
CA GLU A 102 10.83 2.53 -7.00
C GLU A 102 10.14 1.35 -6.31
N ASP A 103 10.06 0.21 -7.00
CA ASP A 103 9.50 -1.02 -6.44
C ASP A 103 10.22 -1.45 -5.15
N ARG A 104 11.56 -1.48 -5.18
CA ARG A 104 12.37 -1.82 -4.01
C ARG A 104 12.32 -0.76 -2.91
N LEU A 105 12.29 0.51 -3.29
CA LEU A 105 12.21 1.62 -2.34
C LEU A 105 10.93 1.54 -1.51
N ILE A 106 9.79 1.35 -2.16
CA ILE A 106 8.50 1.24 -1.46
C ILE A 106 8.45 -0.01 -0.58
N GLU A 107 8.97 -1.14 -1.05
CA GLU A 107 9.09 -2.37 -0.25
C GLU A 107 9.94 -2.15 1.02
N HIS A 108 11.07 -1.46 0.88
CA HIS A 108 11.95 -1.11 1.99
C HIS A 108 11.22 -0.21 3.00
N VAL A 109 10.58 0.86 2.54
CA VAL A 109 9.85 1.80 3.40
C VAL A 109 8.72 1.10 4.17
N ILE A 110 7.96 0.21 3.51
CA ILE A 110 6.91 -0.57 4.17
C ILE A 110 7.51 -1.46 5.27
N THR A 111 8.61 -2.14 4.98
CA THR A 111 9.28 -3.00 5.95
C THR A 111 9.76 -2.21 7.16
N GLU A 112 10.41 -1.06 6.96
CA GLU A 112 10.86 -0.20 8.05
C GLU A 112 9.70 0.44 8.83
N TYR A 113 8.58 0.78 8.18
CA TYR A 113 7.39 1.29 8.83
C TYR A 113 6.82 0.30 9.85
N TYR A 114 6.69 -0.98 9.47
CA TYR A 114 6.24 -2.00 10.40
C TYR A 114 7.28 -2.35 11.45
N ASP A 115 8.55 -2.33 11.12
CA ASP A 115 9.63 -2.52 12.09
C ASP A 115 9.61 -1.41 13.16
N ALA A 116 9.40 -0.15 12.74
CA ALA A 116 9.25 0.98 13.64
C ALA A 116 8.02 0.83 14.57
N TYR A 117 6.91 0.31 14.05
CA TYR A 117 5.71 0.08 14.86
C TYR A 117 5.88 -1.07 15.86
N PHE A 118 6.38 -2.22 15.40
CA PHE A 118 6.43 -3.44 16.23
C PHE A 118 7.62 -3.49 17.18
N ASN A 119 8.75 -2.94 16.78
CA ASN A 119 10.01 -3.05 17.53
C ASN A 119 10.50 -1.70 18.06
N GLY A 120 10.09 -0.59 17.43
CA GLY A 120 10.73 0.70 17.62
C GLY A 120 12.13 0.74 17.01
N PHE A 121 12.69 1.93 16.92
CA PHE A 121 14.09 2.10 16.51
C PHE A 121 14.89 2.70 17.65
N GLU A 122 15.71 1.89 18.32
CA GLU A 122 16.55 2.32 19.44
C GLU A 122 17.91 2.88 18.97
N GLY A 123 18.32 2.55 17.75
CA GLY A 123 19.58 2.95 17.14
C GLY A 123 20.14 1.88 16.21
N PHE A 124 21.18 2.25 15.47
CA PHE A 124 21.88 1.30 14.63
C PHE A 124 22.71 0.32 15.46
N THR A 125 22.67 -0.94 15.12
CA THR A 125 23.62 -1.91 15.64
C THR A 125 25.05 -1.57 15.18
N PRO A 126 26.10 -2.04 15.88
CA PRO A 126 27.47 -1.82 15.44
C PRO A 126 27.74 -2.26 13.99
N GLN A 127 27.10 -3.35 13.55
CA GLN A 127 27.24 -3.84 12.19
C GLN A 127 26.58 -2.90 11.19
N GLN A 128 25.37 -2.43 11.45
CA GLN A 128 24.67 -1.47 10.59
C GLN A 128 25.42 -0.14 10.47
N ARG A 129 25.98 0.36 11.58
CA ARG A 129 26.83 1.58 11.56
C ARG A 129 28.07 1.37 10.69
N GLU A 130 28.72 0.20 10.80
CA GLU A 130 29.90 -0.13 9.99
C GLU A 130 29.57 -0.26 8.50
N ASP A 131 28.43 -0.88 8.15
CA ASP A 131 28.01 -1.04 6.77
C ASP A 131 27.64 0.32 6.15
N LEU A 132 26.93 1.18 6.89
CA LEU A 132 26.62 2.55 6.48
C LEU A 132 27.92 3.39 6.33
N ARG A 133 28.87 3.27 7.25
CA ARG A 133 30.17 3.92 7.16
C ARG A 133 30.91 3.52 5.88
N LYS A 134 30.98 2.22 5.56
CA LYS A 134 31.60 1.72 4.33
C LYS A 134 30.95 2.28 3.08
N SER A 135 29.62 2.32 3.05
CA SER A 135 28.87 2.91 1.94
C SER A 135 29.22 4.38 1.75
N LEU A 136 29.16 5.18 2.81
CA LEU A 136 29.48 6.60 2.77
C LEU A 136 30.95 6.88 2.37
N VAL A 137 31.89 6.04 2.81
CA VAL A 137 33.31 6.15 2.41
C VAL A 137 33.52 5.87 0.93
N ILE A 138 32.90 4.82 0.39
CA ILE A 138 32.95 4.47 -1.03
C ILE A 138 32.39 5.63 -1.86
N ASP A 139 31.32 6.16 -1.40
CA ASP A 139 30.57 7.22 -2.04
C ASP A 139 31.33 8.54 -2.07
N ASP A 140 31.98 8.86 -0.98
CA ASP A 140 32.83 10.05 -0.90
C ASP A 140 34.04 9.98 -1.84
N ARG A 141 34.60 8.77 -2.05
CA ARG A 141 35.68 8.55 -3.03
C ARG A 141 35.26 8.70 -4.48
N ASN A 142 33.99 8.37 -4.77
CA ASN A 142 33.40 8.43 -6.12
C ASN A 142 32.80 9.81 -6.45
N SER A 143 32.71 10.70 -5.46
CA SER A 143 32.21 12.06 -5.64
C SER A 143 33.20 12.89 -6.45
N SER A 144 32.66 13.64 -7.43
CA SER A 144 33.47 14.58 -8.24
C SER A 144 33.95 15.81 -7.46
N GLU A 145 33.41 16.05 -6.27
CA GLU A 145 33.85 17.08 -5.35
C GLU A 145 35.09 16.57 -4.57
N LYS A 146 36.28 16.90 -5.07
CA LYS A 146 37.51 16.69 -4.32
C LYS A 146 37.56 17.69 -3.15
N ARG A 147 37.16 17.26 -1.97
CA ARG A 147 37.36 18.01 -0.74
C ARG A 147 38.81 17.81 -0.28
N HIS A 148 39.51 18.92 -0.06
CA HIS A 148 40.85 18.91 0.58
C HIS A 148 40.66 18.71 2.09
N GLU A 149 40.32 17.47 2.51
CA GLU A 149 40.23 17.12 3.92
C GLU A 149 41.16 15.94 4.24
N SER A 150 41.66 15.90 5.46
CA SER A 150 42.47 14.77 5.95
C SER A 150 41.55 13.54 6.18
N GLU A 151 42.16 12.35 6.24
CA GLU A 151 41.41 11.11 6.56
C GLU A 151 40.67 11.20 7.91
N ARG A 152 41.26 11.91 8.87
CA ARG A 152 40.64 12.12 10.18
C ARG A 152 39.42 13.03 10.12
N GLU A 153 39.52 14.13 9.39
CA GLU A 153 38.37 15.04 9.19
C GLU A 153 37.23 14.34 8.44
N ARG A 154 37.55 13.55 7.42
CA ARG A 154 36.58 12.72 6.70
C ARG A 154 35.88 11.74 7.64
N ALA A 155 36.64 11.02 8.49
CA ALA A 155 36.06 10.07 9.44
C ALA A 155 35.10 10.76 10.41
N VAL A 156 35.47 11.94 10.94
CA VAL A 156 34.58 12.71 11.84
C VAL A 156 33.33 13.17 11.13
N ARG A 157 33.41 13.63 9.89
CA ARG A 157 32.26 14.06 9.09
C ARG A 157 31.32 12.90 8.81
N ILE A 158 31.86 11.73 8.44
CA ILE A 158 31.05 10.53 8.17
C ILE A 158 30.32 10.07 9.44
N GLU A 159 30.98 10.04 10.59
CA GLU A 159 30.29 9.74 11.86
C GLU A 159 29.20 10.75 12.18
N GLY A 160 29.42 12.03 11.94
CA GLY A 160 28.41 13.06 12.12
C GLY A 160 27.16 12.82 11.23
N ILE A 161 27.35 12.40 9.98
CA ILE A 161 26.24 12.03 9.07
C ILE A 161 25.49 10.81 9.62
N ILE A 162 26.20 9.77 10.09
CA ILE A 162 25.58 8.58 10.67
C ILE A 162 24.75 8.93 11.90
N ASP A 163 25.29 9.77 12.80
CA ASP A 163 24.59 10.21 14.01
C ASP A 163 23.34 11.04 13.67
N GLU A 164 23.40 11.88 12.63
CA GLU A 164 22.28 12.66 12.16
C GLU A 164 21.17 11.77 11.58
N ILE A 165 21.52 10.80 10.73
CA ILE A 165 20.58 9.81 10.18
C ILE A 165 19.93 9.00 11.30
N GLU A 166 20.72 8.53 12.27
CA GLU A 166 20.23 7.79 13.42
C GLU A 166 19.27 8.63 14.28
N GLY A 167 19.61 9.90 14.50
CA GLY A 167 18.76 10.85 15.23
C GLY A 167 17.42 11.07 14.55
N ARG A 168 17.43 11.38 13.25
CA ARG A 168 16.18 11.53 12.46
C ARG A 168 15.33 10.27 12.53
N ARG A 169 15.93 9.08 12.39
CA ARG A 169 15.21 7.81 12.41
C ARG A 169 14.60 7.49 13.80
N LYS A 170 15.25 7.90 14.89
CA LYS A 170 14.70 7.76 16.26
C LYS A 170 13.45 8.63 16.51
N GLU A 171 13.33 9.74 15.79
CA GLU A 171 12.18 10.65 15.89
C GLU A 171 10.97 10.12 15.12
N LEU A 172 11.19 9.24 14.13
CA LEU A 172 10.14 8.63 13.33
C LEU A 172 9.43 7.50 14.09
N LYS A 173 8.44 7.87 14.91
CA LYS A 173 7.63 6.91 15.64
C LYS A 173 6.33 6.62 14.88
N VAL A 174 5.92 5.35 14.90
CA VAL A 174 4.63 4.91 14.39
C VAL A 174 3.80 4.45 15.59
N GLU A 175 2.73 5.18 15.92
CA GLU A 175 1.88 4.89 17.08
C GLU A 175 0.65 4.07 16.71
N GLU A 176 0.18 4.21 15.46
CA GLU A 176 -0.95 3.46 14.92
C GLU A 176 -0.68 3.02 13.49
N LEU A 177 -1.37 1.96 13.05
CA LEU A 177 -1.26 1.45 11.69
C LEU A 177 -2.44 1.95 10.84
N SER A 178 -2.16 2.89 9.93
CA SER A 178 -3.11 3.47 9.01
C SER A 178 -2.40 3.97 7.74
N PHE A 179 -3.14 4.29 6.70
CA PHE A 179 -2.55 4.98 5.54
C PHE A 179 -1.95 6.33 5.94
N ASN A 180 -2.62 7.06 6.83
CA ASN A 180 -2.15 8.37 7.30
C ASN A 180 -0.77 8.28 7.94
N SER A 181 -0.59 7.39 8.92
CA SER A 181 0.69 7.20 9.58
C SER A 181 1.76 6.64 8.65
N PHE A 182 1.40 5.77 7.70
CA PHE A 182 2.31 5.30 6.66
C PHE A 182 2.75 6.45 5.74
N TYR A 183 1.83 7.31 5.31
CA TYR A 183 2.16 8.46 4.48
C TYR A 183 3.13 9.41 5.21
N GLU A 184 2.84 9.78 6.44
CA GLU A 184 3.69 10.65 7.26
C GLU A 184 5.09 10.06 7.44
N TYR A 185 5.17 8.77 7.76
CA TYR A 185 6.43 8.04 7.87
C TYR A 185 7.19 8.04 6.54
N SER A 186 6.53 7.66 5.45
CA SER A 186 7.15 7.51 4.14
C SER A 186 7.69 8.81 3.57
N VAL A 187 6.96 9.93 3.73
CA VAL A 187 7.38 11.25 3.25
C VAL A 187 8.64 11.75 3.94
N GLN A 188 8.86 11.36 5.19
CA GLN A 188 10.07 11.71 5.95
C GLN A 188 11.20 10.71 5.66
N ARG A 189 10.88 9.40 5.59
CA ARG A 189 11.88 8.35 5.49
C ARG A 189 12.43 8.12 4.07
N ILE A 190 11.62 8.30 3.02
CA ILE A 190 12.08 8.12 1.63
C ILE A 190 13.29 9.01 1.27
N PRO A 191 13.30 10.32 1.59
CA PRO A 191 14.49 11.15 1.35
C PRO A 191 15.76 10.61 2.01
N ASP A 192 15.66 10.18 3.27
CA ASP A 192 16.79 9.62 3.98
C ASP A 192 17.30 8.32 3.34
N ILE A 193 16.39 7.40 2.97
CA ILE A 193 16.77 6.17 2.26
C ILE A 193 17.45 6.51 0.91
N CYS A 194 16.93 7.51 0.19
CA CYS A 194 17.54 7.95 -1.06
C CYS A 194 18.95 8.52 -0.84
N GLU A 195 19.15 9.29 0.23
CA GLU A 195 20.47 9.81 0.61
C GLU A 195 21.41 8.69 1.02
N GLU A 196 21.00 7.80 1.92
CA GLU A 196 21.77 6.66 2.42
C GLU A 196 22.24 5.72 1.31
N ASN A 197 21.40 5.51 0.29
CA ASN A 197 21.64 4.56 -0.79
C ASN A 197 21.95 5.24 -2.14
N ARG A 198 22.09 6.56 -2.17
CA ARG A 198 22.31 7.37 -3.38
C ARG A 198 21.33 7.08 -4.52
N ILE A 199 20.10 6.89 -4.16
CA ILE A 199 19.03 6.71 -5.11
C ILE A 199 18.67 8.08 -5.69
N THR A 200 18.76 8.20 -7.01
CA THR A 200 18.41 9.42 -7.75
C THR A 200 17.23 9.17 -8.69
N GLY A 201 16.57 10.23 -9.12
CA GLY A 201 15.47 10.15 -10.09
C GLY A 201 14.13 9.74 -9.48
N ILE A 202 13.99 9.74 -8.16
CA ILE A 202 12.70 9.53 -7.48
C ILE A 202 11.92 10.83 -7.47
N ASP A 203 10.73 10.83 -8.07
CA ASP A 203 9.82 11.98 -8.07
C ASP A 203 8.98 12.01 -6.77
N LEU A 204 9.58 12.58 -5.73
CA LEU A 204 8.93 12.76 -4.43
C LEU A 204 7.79 13.79 -4.46
N SER A 205 7.82 14.74 -5.40
CA SER A 205 6.77 15.75 -5.53
C SER A 205 5.48 15.11 -6.02
N THR A 206 5.55 14.29 -7.07
CA THR A 206 4.41 13.52 -7.56
C THR A 206 3.95 12.48 -6.52
N TYR A 207 4.88 11.79 -5.84
CA TYR A 207 4.53 10.88 -4.74
C TYR A 207 3.66 11.58 -3.69
N ARG A 208 4.14 12.70 -3.14
CA ARG A 208 3.40 13.47 -2.13
C ARG A 208 2.05 13.98 -2.64
N TYR A 209 2.00 14.43 -3.87
CA TYR A 209 0.77 14.95 -4.47
C TYR A 209 -0.29 13.86 -4.62
N MET A 210 0.08 12.72 -5.17
CA MET A 210 -0.85 11.61 -5.40
C MET A 210 -1.36 10.98 -4.09
N MET A 211 -0.48 10.84 -3.10
CA MET A 211 -0.85 10.27 -1.80
C MET A 211 -1.82 11.15 -1.00
N LYS A 212 -1.79 12.48 -1.20
CA LYS A 212 -2.66 13.42 -0.46
C LYS A 212 -4.14 13.18 -0.66
N ASP A 213 -4.54 12.56 -1.75
CA ASP A 213 -5.96 12.28 -2.01
C ASP A 213 -6.56 11.26 -1.02
N PHE A 214 -5.70 10.40 -0.46
CA PHE A 214 -6.05 9.41 0.57
C PHE A 214 -5.64 9.80 2.00
N TYR A 215 -4.94 10.92 2.15
CA TYR A 215 -4.49 11.47 3.42
C TYR A 215 -5.54 12.42 4.01
N LEU A 216 -5.34 12.83 5.28
CA LEU A 216 -6.21 13.76 6.03
C LEU A 216 -6.69 14.95 5.18
N GLY A 217 -8.01 15.11 5.07
CA GLY A 217 -8.67 16.13 4.26
C GLY A 217 -8.71 15.83 2.76
N GLY A 218 -8.19 14.70 2.29
CA GLY A 218 -8.31 14.25 0.91
C GLY A 218 -9.68 13.64 0.59
N ASN A 219 -10.03 13.58 -0.69
CA ASN A 219 -11.35 13.08 -1.13
C ASN A 219 -11.60 11.62 -0.75
N HIS A 220 -10.55 10.82 -0.62
CA HIS A 220 -10.58 9.39 -0.32
C HIS A 220 -9.97 9.05 1.05
N GLU A 221 -9.91 10.02 1.97
CA GLU A 221 -9.34 9.85 3.32
C GLU A 221 -9.86 8.60 4.02
N LYS A 222 -11.17 8.40 4.04
CA LYS A 222 -11.82 7.29 4.75
C LYS A 222 -11.52 5.93 4.15
N THR A 223 -11.29 5.87 2.85
CA THR A 223 -11.16 4.62 2.09
C THR A 223 -10.07 3.70 2.64
N LEU A 224 -8.91 4.26 3.04
CA LEU A 224 -7.74 3.49 3.49
C LEU A 224 -7.40 3.68 4.98
N ASN A 225 -8.18 4.50 5.70
CA ASN A 225 -7.91 4.81 7.10
C ASN A 225 -8.97 4.29 8.08
N GLU A 226 -10.22 4.15 7.63
CA GLU A 226 -11.28 3.60 8.48
C GLU A 226 -11.29 2.07 8.38
N ASN A 227 -11.48 1.42 9.52
CA ASN A 227 -11.59 -0.02 9.55
C ASN A 227 -12.90 -0.48 8.88
N MET A 228 -12.80 -1.58 8.15
CA MET A 228 -13.99 -2.31 7.71
C MET A 228 -14.80 -2.75 8.93
N ASP A 229 -16.11 -2.76 8.80
CA ASP A 229 -17.00 -3.32 9.81
C ASP A 229 -16.59 -4.77 10.13
N SER A 230 -16.17 -5.02 11.36
CA SER A 230 -15.67 -6.34 11.77
C SER A 230 -16.72 -7.45 11.63
N SER A 231 -18.01 -7.10 11.60
CA SER A 231 -19.08 -8.07 11.37
C SER A 231 -19.01 -8.72 9.99
N LEU A 232 -18.28 -8.13 9.03
CA LEU A 232 -18.08 -8.72 7.70
C LEU A 232 -17.26 -10.02 7.72
N PHE A 233 -16.38 -10.18 8.70
CA PHE A 233 -15.56 -11.40 8.82
C PHE A 233 -16.35 -12.59 9.37
N ASP A 234 -17.52 -12.34 9.98
CA ASP A 234 -18.42 -13.36 10.49
C ASP A 234 -19.47 -13.79 9.45
N GLU A 235 -19.55 -13.07 8.33
CA GLU A 235 -20.52 -13.33 7.28
C GLU A 235 -20.02 -14.39 6.29
N THR A 236 -20.88 -15.34 5.99
CA THR A 236 -20.57 -16.42 5.04
C THR A 236 -20.91 -16.07 3.59
N PHE A 237 -21.64 -14.97 3.36
CA PHE A 237 -21.99 -14.46 2.04
C PHE A 237 -21.88 -12.94 1.99
N VAL A 238 -20.87 -12.43 1.27
CA VAL A 238 -20.61 -10.99 1.15
C VAL A 238 -20.50 -10.58 -0.31
N VAL A 239 -21.19 -9.52 -0.69
CA VAL A 239 -21.12 -8.93 -2.04
C VAL A 239 -20.70 -7.46 -1.94
N PHE A 240 -19.64 -7.10 -2.65
CA PHE A 240 -19.22 -5.71 -2.87
C PHE A 240 -19.68 -5.26 -4.25
N GLU A 241 -20.64 -4.34 -4.30
CA GLU A 241 -21.10 -3.71 -5.53
C GLU A 241 -20.33 -2.42 -5.78
N ILE A 242 -19.59 -2.38 -6.89
CA ILE A 242 -18.68 -1.27 -7.21
C ILE A 242 -18.99 -0.58 -8.55
N ASP A 243 -20.20 -0.76 -9.11
CA ASP A 243 -20.56 -0.17 -10.41
C ASP A 243 -20.50 1.35 -10.40
N SER A 244 -20.88 1.99 -9.30
CA SER A 244 -20.82 3.44 -9.12
C SER A 244 -19.39 3.98 -9.18
N ILE A 245 -18.36 3.20 -8.87
CA ILE A 245 -16.94 3.61 -9.03
C ILE A 245 -16.60 3.83 -10.50
N LYS A 246 -17.17 3.06 -11.42
CA LYS A 246 -16.98 3.25 -12.85
C LYS A 246 -17.57 4.58 -13.35
N ALA A 247 -18.71 5.01 -12.83
CA ALA A 247 -19.38 6.25 -13.22
C ALA A 247 -18.50 7.47 -12.89
N VAL A 248 -17.81 7.46 -11.75
CA VAL A 248 -16.88 8.54 -11.32
C VAL A 248 -15.69 8.63 -12.27
N SER A 249 -15.10 7.51 -12.67
CA SER A 249 -13.96 7.44 -13.59
C SER A 249 -14.31 7.93 -15.01
N TYR A 250 -15.53 7.70 -15.50
CA TYR A 250 -15.98 8.16 -16.82
C TYR A 250 -16.39 9.64 -16.86
N THR A 251 -16.90 10.21 -15.76
CA THR A 251 -17.24 11.64 -15.67
C THR A 251 -16.02 12.53 -15.67
N HIS A 252 -14.93 12.13 -15.04
CA HIS A 252 -13.67 12.87 -15.06
C HIS A 252 -12.98 12.87 -16.44
N LEU A 253 -13.14 11.82 -17.24
CA LEU A 253 -12.59 11.75 -18.61
C LEU A 253 -13.38 12.61 -19.62
N ARG A 254 -14.68 12.85 -19.41
CA ARG A 254 -15.51 13.72 -20.28
C ARG A 254 -15.44 15.20 -19.96
N ALA A 255 -14.94 15.60 -18.81
CA ALA A 255 -14.78 17.00 -18.44
C ALA A 255 -13.53 17.68 -19.06
N HIS A 256 -12.72 16.92 -19.80
CA HIS A 256 -11.50 17.40 -20.49
C HIS A 256 -11.56 17.32 -22.03
N GLU A 257 -12.71 16.99 -22.63
CA GLU A 257 -13.01 17.20 -24.06
C GLU A 257 -13.91 18.44 -24.24
#